data_6ad0db2c9625c63ef244ef268eb0356d
#
_entry.id   6ad0db2c9625c63ef244ef268eb0356d
#
_cell.length_a   1.000
_cell.length_b   1.000
_cell.length_c   1.000
_cell.angle_alpha   90.00
_cell.angle_beta   90.00
_cell.angle_gamma   90.00
#
_symmetry.space_group_name_H-M   'P 1'
#
loop_
_entity.id
_entity.type
_entity.pdbx_description
1 polymer ?
#
loop_
_entity_poly.entity_id
_entity_poly.type
_entity_poly.pdbx_seq_one_letter_code
_entity_poly.pdbx_strand_id
1 'polypeptide(L)'
;MVPFLKQVARYYYDSGKISSRCFIFPNRRSMVFFRKHLAEALAADASAAPLVMPRMLTINDFFYEVSGAAPADKVRLLLYLYRCYAELNKKAEPLDEFVFWGDVILGDFNDVDKYLADPKQLFANVADLKQLQDDYSYLTDVQRKAI
;
A
#
# COMPACT_ATOMS: atom_id res chain seq x y z
N MET A 1 -10.19 -24.22 -18.83
CA MET A 1 -10.92 -23.10 -18.17
C MET A 1 -10.46 -21.79 -18.80
N VAL A 2 -11.39 -20.92 -19.26
CA VAL A 2 -11.03 -19.61 -19.82
C VAL A 2 -10.69 -18.65 -18.70
N PRO A 3 -9.54 -17.92 -18.75
CA PRO A 3 -9.17 -16.96 -17.71
C PRO A 3 -10.25 -15.90 -17.50
N PHE A 4 -10.50 -15.51 -16.25
CA PHE A 4 -11.53 -14.52 -15.90
C PHE A 4 -11.35 -13.19 -16.67
N LEU A 5 -10.14 -12.64 -16.70
CA LEU A 5 -9.87 -11.40 -17.43
C LEU A 5 -10.12 -11.49 -18.93
N LYS A 6 -9.94 -12.68 -19.53
CA LYS A 6 -10.27 -12.92 -20.92
C LYS A 6 -11.77 -12.87 -21.15
N GLN A 7 -12.55 -13.46 -20.24
CA GLN A 7 -14.02 -13.41 -20.32
C GLN A 7 -14.52 -11.97 -20.19
N VAL A 8 -14.00 -11.21 -19.23
CA VAL A 8 -14.36 -9.80 -19.03
C VAL A 8 -14.01 -8.96 -20.26
N ALA A 9 -12.79 -9.10 -20.80
CA ALA A 9 -12.36 -8.38 -21.99
C ALA A 9 -13.30 -8.66 -23.17
N ARG A 10 -13.62 -9.94 -23.40
CA ARG A 10 -14.52 -10.36 -24.48
C ARG A 10 -15.94 -9.81 -24.31
N TYR A 11 -16.50 -9.94 -23.11
CA TYR A 11 -17.84 -9.44 -22.80
C TYR A 11 -18.00 -7.95 -23.11
N TYR A 12 -17.04 -7.13 -22.65
CA TYR A 12 -17.13 -5.69 -22.90
C TYR A 12 -16.79 -5.31 -24.33
N TYR A 13 -15.93 -6.07 -25.01
CA TYR A 13 -15.66 -5.89 -26.43
C TYR A 13 -16.94 -6.15 -27.26
N ASP A 14 -17.58 -7.31 -27.06
CA ASP A 14 -18.79 -7.71 -27.79
C ASP A 14 -19.98 -6.77 -27.51
N SER A 15 -20.01 -6.10 -26.35
CA SER A 15 -21.03 -5.11 -26.02
C SER A 15 -20.90 -3.77 -26.77
N GLY A 16 -19.79 -3.52 -27.44
CA GLY A 16 -19.48 -2.26 -28.14
C GLY A 16 -19.28 -1.05 -27.21
N LYS A 17 -19.32 -1.24 -25.89
CA LYS A 17 -19.26 -0.15 -24.89
C LYS A 17 -17.93 -0.06 -24.15
N ILE A 18 -16.91 -0.76 -24.58
CA ILE A 18 -15.65 -0.86 -23.84
C ILE A 18 -14.94 0.49 -23.70
N SER A 19 -14.91 1.30 -24.77
CA SER A 19 -14.21 2.59 -24.78
C SER A 19 -14.84 3.64 -23.86
N SER A 20 -16.13 3.49 -23.51
CA SER A 20 -16.83 4.39 -22.61
C SER A 20 -16.73 4.02 -21.12
N ARG A 21 -16.01 2.93 -20.81
CA ARG A 21 -15.87 2.42 -19.45
C ARG A 21 -14.49 2.73 -18.87
N CYS A 22 -14.45 2.85 -17.55
CA CYS A 22 -13.21 2.88 -16.79
C CYS A 22 -13.07 1.53 -16.06
N PHE A 23 -11.93 0.87 -16.24
CA PHE A 23 -11.63 -0.40 -15.59
C PHE A 23 -10.63 -0.16 -14.46
N ILE A 24 -10.97 -0.61 -13.25
CA ILE A 24 -10.13 -0.51 -12.07
C ILE A 24 -9.59 -1.89 -11.73
N PHE A 25 -8.28 -1.99 -11.60
CA PHE A 25 -7.55 -3.24 -11.36
C PHE A 25 -6.85 -3.22 -10.01
N PRO A 26 -6.70 -4.39 -9.36
CA PRO A 26 -5.96 -4.47 -8.09
C PRO A 26 -4.47 -4.15 -8.25
N ASN A 27 -3.90 -4.37 -9.43
CA ASN A 27 -2.49 -4.13 -9.73
C ASN A 27 -2.23 -3.96 -11.23
N ARG A 28 -1.05 -3.44 -11.57
CA ARG A 28 -0.64 -3.22 -12.97
C ARG A 28 -0.54 -4.51 -13.80
N ARG A 29 -0.21 -5.65 -13.18
CA ARG A 29 -0.11 -6.94 -13.88
C ARG A 29 -1.48 -7.34 -14.44
N SER A 30 -2.54 -7.28 -13.65
CA SER A 30 -3.91 -7.57 -14.10
C SER A 30 -4.34 -6.67 -15.28
N MET A 31 -3.96 -5.40 -15.25
CA MET A 31 -4.20 -4.44 -16.34
C MET A 31 -3.50 -4.88 -17.63
N VAL A 32 -2.24 -5.33 -17.56
CA VAL A 32 -1.48 -5.81 -18.72
C VAL A 32 -2.15 -7.06 -19.34
N PHE A 33 -2.57 -8.02 -18.52
CA PHE A 33 -3.27 -9.20 -19.01
C PHE A 33 -4.63 -8.85 -19.63
N PHE A 34 -5.38 -7.95 -19.05
CA PHE A 34 -6.63 -7.47 -19.63
C PHE A 34 -6.40 -6.84 -21.01
N ARG A 35 -5.40 -5.96 -21.14
CA ARG A 35 -5.01 -5.34 -22.42
C ARG A 35 -4.64 -6.38 -23.46
N LYS A 36 -3.86 -7.40 -23.08
CA LYS A 36 -3.51 -8.53 -23.96
C LYS A 36 -4.76 -9.25 -24.47
N HIS A 37 -5.68 -9.61 -23.56
CA HIS A 37 -6.90 -10.32 -23.97
C HIS A 37 -7.85 -9.46 -24.80
N LEU A 38 -7.86 -8.16 -24.58
CA LEU A 38 -8.61 -7.22 -25.42
C LEU A 38 -8.01 -7.14 -26.83
N ALA A 39 -6.68 -7.08 -26.94
CA ALA A 39 -6.00 -7.10 -28.23
C ALA A 39 -6.22 -8.44 -28.97
N GLU A 40 -6.24 -9.57 -28.27
CA GLU A 40 -6.58 -10.87 -28.82
C GLU A 40 -8.03 -10.90 -29.36
N ALA A 41 -8.98 -10.31 -28.64
CA ALA A 41 -10.38 -10.24 -29.09
C ALA A 41 -10.51 -9.37 -30.34
N LEU A 42 -9.83 -8.22 -30.37
CA LEU A 42 -9.80 -7.32 -31.53
C LEU A 42 -9.16 -7.98 -32.75
N ALA A 43 -8.05 -8.69 -32.57
CA ALA A 43 -7.36 -9.38 -33.69
C ALA A 43 -8.15 -10.58 -34.26
N ALA A 44 -9.04 -11.15 -33.47
CA ALA A 44 -9.91 -12.26 -33.91
C ALA A 44 -11.13 -11.79 -34.71
N ASP A 45 -11.42 -10.50 -34.73
CA ASP A 45 -12.54 -9.90 -35.46
C ASP A 45 -12.06 -9.26 -36.76
N ALA A 46 -12.26 -9.95 -37.88
CA ALA A 46 -11.85 -9.46 -39.20
C ALA A 46 -12.58 -8.19 -39.67
N SER A 47 -13.68 -7.84 -39.02
CA SER A 47 -14.47 -6.64 -39.28
C SER A 47 -14.21 -5.49 -38.28
N ALA A 48 -13.23 -5.68 -37.38
CA ALA A 48 -12.98 -4.76 -36.31
C ALA A 48 -12.60 -3.35 -36.80
N ALA A 49 -13.35 -2.34 -36.37
CA ALA A 49 -12.95 -0.97 -36.49
C ALA A 49 -11.85 -0.61 -35.45
N PRO A 50 -11.05 0.43 -35.69
CA PRO A 50 -10.09 0.90 -34.70
C PRO A 50 -10.76 1.16 -33.34
N LEU A 51 -10.21 0.54 -32.27
CA LEU A 51 -10.75 0.64 -30.93
C LEU A 51 -9.99 1.69 -30.11
N VAL A 52 -10.70 2.68 -29.60
CA VAL A 52 -10.15 3.57 -28.56
C VAL A 52 -10.03 2.78 -27.26
N MET A 53 -8.81 2.67 -26.74
CA MET A 53 -8.57 1.94 -25.49
C MET A 53 -9.36 2.55 -24.34
N PRO A 54 -9.99 1.71 -23.51
CA PRO A 54 -10.71 2.19 -22.33
C PRO A 54 -9.74 2.79 -21.32
N ARG A 55 -10.25 3.65 -20.47
CA ARG A 55 -9.49 4.13 -19.32
C ARG A 55 -9.25 2.98 -18.34
N MET A 56 -8.00 2.82 -17.93
CA MET A 56 -7.59 1.77 -17.01
C MET A 56 -6.74 2.36 -15.89
N LEU A 57 -7.10 2.05 -14.66
CA LEU A 57 -6.44 2.52 -13.45
C LEU A 57 -6.15 1.35 -12.53
N THR A 58 -5.12 1.48 -11.72
CA THR A 58 -5.03 0.64 -10.51
C THR A 58 -5.95 1.21 -9.43
N ILE A 59 -6.26 0.40 -8.41
CA ILE A 59 -7.09 0.87 -7.30
C ILE A 59 -6.43 2.06 -6.58
N ASN A 60 -5.11 2.08 -6.47
CA ASN A 60 -4.38 3.20 -5.88
C ASN A 60 -4.45 4.45 -6.76
N ASP A 61 -4.25 4.32 -8.08
CA ASP A 61 -4.36 5.45 -9.01
C ASP A 61 -5.78 6.05 -8.95
N PHE A 62 -6.81 5.21 -8.85
CA PHE A 62 -8.19 5.65 -8.70
C PHE A 62 -8.40 6.45 -7.40
N PHE A 63 -7.89 5.96 -6.27
CA PHE A 63 -8.00 6.69 -5.00
C PHE A 63 -7.25 8.02 -5.02
N TYR A 64 -6.06 8.08 -5.61
CA TYR A 64 -5.32 9.34 -5.76
C TYR A 64 -6.09 10.35 -6.61
N GLU A 65 -6.70 9.92 -7.70
CA GLU A 65 -7.52 10.82 -8.53
C GLU A 65 -8.76 11.34 -7.79
N VAL A 66 -9.49 10.47 -7.09
CA VAL A 66 -10.70 10.85 -6.36
C VAL A 66 -10.38 11.75 -5.17
N SER A 67 -9.28 11.50 -4.47
CA SER A 67 -8.87 12.30 -3.31
C SER A 67 -8.16 13.60 -3.69
N GLY A 68 -7.67 13.71 -4.94
CA GLY A 68 -6.80 14.82 -5.35
C GLY A 68 -5.41 14.79 -4.69
N ALA A 69 -5.09 13.71 -3.97
CA ALA A 69 -3.81 13.54 -3.30
C ALA A 69 -2.75 12.99 -4.27
N ALA A 70 -1.50 13.36 -4.05
CA ALA A 70 -0.36 12.75 -4.70
C ALA A 70 0.34 11.77 -3.74
N PRO A 71 0.87 10.62 -4.24
CA PRO A 71 1.66 9.73 -3.41
C PRO A 71 2.91 10.46 -2.90
N ALA A 72 3.18 10.34 -1.62
CA ALA A 72 4.38 10.89 -1.03
C ALA A 72 5.62 10.09 -1.48
N ASP A 73 6.72 10.78 -1.71
CA ASP A 73 8.00 10.16 -2.00
C ASP A 73 8.53 9.44 -0.75
N LYS A 74 8.85 8.15 -0.92
CA LYS A 74 9.26 7.27 0.20
C LYS A 74 10.57 7.75 0.86
N VAL A 75 11.53 8.21 0.08
CA VAL A 75 12.82 8.71 0.61
C VAL A 75 12.59 9.98 1.41
N ARG A 76 11.75 10.86 0.91
CA ARG A 76 11.38 12.09 1.59
C ARG A 76 10.68 11.83 2.93
N LEU A 77 9.74 10.88 2.95
CA LEU A 77 9.08 10.46 4.20
C LEU A 77 10.07 9.90 5.22
N LEU A 78 11.00 9.06 4.78
CA LEU A 78 12.03 8.49 5.65
C LEU A 78 12.93 9.57 6.25
N LEU A 79 13.33 10.57 5.46
CA LEU A 79 14.13 11.69 5.95
C LEU A 79 13.35 12.58 6.94
N TYR A 80 12.07 12.80 6.71
CA TYR A 80 11.22 13.52 7.69
C TYR A 80 11.08 12.72 8.99
N LEU A 81 10.84 11.42 8.89
CA LEU A 81 10.75 10.56 10.06
C LEU A 81 12.05 10.57 10.87
N TYR A 82 13.21 10.47 10.20
CA TYR A 82 14.51 10.56 10.85
C TYR A 82 14.71 11.90 11.58
N ARG A 83 14.32 13.01 10.96
CA ARG A 83 14.40 14.33 11.63
C ARG A 83 13.57 14.37 12.91
N CYS A 84 12.31 13.92 12.86
CA CYS A 84 11.46 13.85 14.03
C CYS A 84 12.07 12.94 15.10
N TYR A 85 12.59 11.79 14.71
CA TYR A 85 13.25 10.86 15.63
C TYR A 85 14.48 11.46 16.29
N ALA A 86 15.35 12.13 15.54
CA ALA A 86 16.57 12.76 16.06
C ALA A 86 16.27 13.98 16.96
N GLU A 87 15.16 14.69 16.72
CA GLU A 87 14.71 15.76 17.61
C GLU A 87 14.22 15.23 18.97
N LEU A 88 13.54 14.07 18.97
CA LEU A 88 13.00 13.44 20.17
C LEU A 88 14.06 12.64 20.94
N ASN A 89 15.03 12.06 20.26
CA ASN A 89 16.05 11.21 20.84
C ASN A 89 17.45 11.82 20.68
N LYS A 90 17.97 12.36 21.78
CA LYS A 90 19.33 12.96 21.82
C LYS A 90 20.47 11.97 21.55
N LYS A 91 20.18 10.66 21.59
CA LYS A 91 21.12 9.58 21.30
C LYS A 91 20.70 8.82 20.03
N ALA A 92 20.08 9.54 19.09
CA ALA A 92 19.69 8.94 17.82
C ALA A 92 20.91 8.37 17.10
N GLU A 93 20.77 7.15 16.59
CA GLU A 93 21.75 6.53 15.72
C GLU A 93 21.88 7.28 14.39
N PRO A 94 22.98 7.07 13.64
CA PRO A 94 23.15 7.64 12.31
C PRO A 94 22.05 7.21 11.32
N LEU A 95 21.84 8.01 10.29
CA LEU A 95 20.77 7.79 9.29
C LEU A 95 20.87 6.42 8.61
N ASP A 96 22.07 5.92 8.35
CA ASP A 96 22.32 4.62 7.71
C ASP A 96 21.84 3.44 8.55
N GLU A 97 21.96 3.52 9.88
CA GLU A 97 21.41 2.53 10.81
C GLU A 97 19.89 2.69 10.93
N PHE A 98 19.41 3.93 10.99
CA PHE A 98 17.99 4.23 11.10
C PHE A 98 17.16 3.73 9.92
N VAL A 99 17.69 3.76 8.70
CA VAL A 99 16.96 3.41 7.46
C VAL A 99 16.27 2.05 7.56
N PHE A 100 16.91 1.06 8.18
CA PHE A 100 16.39 -0.31 8.26
C PHE A 100 15.07 -0.40 9.03
N TRP A 101 15.00 0.18 10.22
CA TRP A 101 13.80 0.13 11.03
C TRP A 101 12.85 1.31 10.76
N GLY A 102 13.36 2.42 10.28
CA GLY A 102 12.57 3.56 9.85
C GLY A 102 11.61 3.21 8.70
N ASP A 103 12.04 2.33 7.78
CA ASP A 103 11.19 1.81 6.71
C ASP A 103 10.05 0.91 7.25
N VAL A 104 10.33 0.13 8.28
CA VAL A 104 9.32 -0.69 8.98
C VAL A 104 8.27 0.23 9.63
N ILE A 105 8.69 1.23 10.38
CA ILE A 105 7.78 2.19 11.04
C ILE A 105 6.91 2.96 10.04
N LEU A 106 7.46 3.34 8.88
CA LEU A 106 6.64 3.95 7.82
C LEU A 106 5.57 2.98 7.31
N GLY A 107 5.89 1.69 7.24
CA GLY A 107 4.91 0.64 6.93
C GLY A 107 3.81 0.55 7.98
N ASP A 108 4.18 0.53 9.26
CA ASP A 108 3.24 0.46 10.38
C ASP A 108 2.33 1.70 10.44
N PHE A 109 2.87 2.90 10.24
CA PHE A 109 2.06 4.13 10.17
C PHE A 109 1.08 4.11 8.99
N ASN A 110 1.50 3.62 7.83
CA ASN A 110 0.61 3.46 6.69
C ASN A 110 -0.53 2.44 6.98
N ASP A 111 -0.26 1.41 7.76
CA ASP A 111 -1.29 0.45 8.17
C ASP A 111 -2.24 1.05 9.22
N VAL A 112 -1.74 1.82 10.18
CA VAL A 112 -2.58 2.60 11.13
C VAL A 112 -3.56 3.49 10.35
N ASP A 113 -3.07 4.21 9.35
CA ASP A 113 -3.89 5.09 8.51
C ASP A 113 -4.92 4.29 7.68
N LYS A 114 -4.52 3.19 7.06
CA LYS A 114 -5.42 2.34 6.27
C LYS A 114 -6.56 1.73 7.07
N TYR A 115 -6.25 1.30 8.28
CA TYR A 115 -7.24 0.69 9.18
C TYR A 115 -8.00 1.72 10.01
N LEU A 116 -7.72 3.01 9.84
CA LEU A 116 -8.31 4.11 10.60
C LEU A 116 -8.20 3.86 12.13
N ALA A 117 -7.10 3.26 12.56
CA ALA A 117 -6.84 3.01 13.97
C ALA A 117 -6.53 4.34 14.67
N ASP A 118 -7.00 4.50 15.91
CA ASP A 118 -6.63 5.67 16.72
C ASP A 118 -5.18 5.54 17.21
N PRO A 119 -4.24 6.35 16.68
CA PRO A 119 -2.83 6.23 17.04
C PRO A 119 -2.60 6.53 18.52
N LYS A 120 -3.40 7.40 19.16
CA LYS A 120 -3.24 7.73 20.58
C LYS A 120 -3.54 6.52 21.46
N GLN A 121 -4.61 5.79 21.16
CA GLN A 121 -4.95 4.57 21.90
C GLN A 121 -3.94 3.46 21.64
N LEU A 122 -3.53 3.28 20.38
CA LEU A 122 -2.57 2.25 20.00
C LEU A 122 -1.23 2.44 20.71
N PHE A 123 -0.68 3.66 20.67
CA PHE A 123 0.63 3.95 21.25
C PHE A 123 0.61 4.14 22.76
N ALA A 124 -0.54 4.49 23.37
CA ALA A 124 -0.69 4.46 24.83
C ALA A 124 -0.50 3.05 25.38
N ASN A 125 -1.14 2.04 24.75
CA ASN A 125 -0.98 0.64 25.16
C ASN A 125 0.47 0.15 25.03
N VAL A 126 1.20 0.59 24.00
CA VAL A 126 2.62 0.22 23.84
C VAL A 126 3.49 0.88 24.92
N ALA A 127 3.22 2.14 25.28
CA ALA A 127 3.92 2.83 26.35
C ALA A 127 3.67 2.18 27.71
N ASP A 128 2.41 1.79 28.00
CA ASP A 128 2.04 1.10 29.22
C ASP A 128 2.71 -0.28 29.33
N LEU A 129 2.74 -1.05 28.22
CA LEU A 129 3.45 -2.33 28.16
C LEU A 129 4.94 -2.18 28.43
N LYS A 130 5.58 -1.16 27.87
CA LYS A 130 6.99 -0.87 28.11
C LYS A 130 7.25 -0.50 29.57
N GLN A 131 6.39 0.34 30.15
CA GLN A 131 6.47 0.70 31.56
C GLN A 131 6.31 -0.50 32.49
N LEU A 132 5.40 -1.44 32.17
CA LEU A 132 5.23 -2.71 32.88
C LEU A 132 6.47 -3.63 32.72
N GLN A 133 7.10 -3.64 31.56
CA GLN A 133 8.33 -4.42 31.33
C GLN A 133 9.54 -3.83 32.06
N ASP A 134 9.63 -2.50 32.13
CA ASP A 134 10.72 -1.81 32.81
C ASP A 134 10.55 -1.80 34.36
N ASP A 135 9.31 -1.91 34.85
CA ASP A 135 8.99 -1.93 36.28
C ASP A 135 8.98 -3.36 36.85
N TYR A 136 10.15 -3.98 36.85
CA TYR A 136 10.37 -5.27 37.54
C TYR A 136 10.58 -5.10 39.05
N SER A 137 10.15 -3.99 39.64
CA SER A 137 10.32 -3.69 41.07
C SER A 137 9.66 -4.72 41.99
N TYR A 138 8.63 -5.43 41.49
CA TYR A 138 7.93 -6.51 42.19
C TYR A 138 8.60 -7.89 42.12
N LEU A 139 9.65 -8.05 41.27
CA LEU A 139 10.37 -9.31 41.14
C LEU A 139 11.52 -9.38 42.13
N THR A 140 11.69 -10.53 42.76
CA THR A 140 12.86 -10.83 43.57
C THR A 140 14.11 -10.99 42.68
N ASP A 141 15.30 -10.80 43.25
CA ASP A 141 16.56 -10.91 42.51
C ASP A 141 16.77 -12.27 41.83
N VAL A 142 16.16 -13.32 42.39
CA VAL A 142 16.19 -14.69 41.83
C VAL A 142 15.30 -14.75 40.56
N GLN A 143 14.13 -14.10 40.59
CA GLN A 143 13.20 -14.04 39.45
C GLN A 143 13.75 -13.15 38.33
N ARG A 144 14.45 -12.04 38.63
CA ARG A 144 15.12 -11.20 37.63
C ARG A 144 16.24 -11.91 36.85
N LYS A 145 16.90 -12.89 37.48
CA LYS A 145 17.95 -13.67 36.81
C LYS A 145 17.44 -14.82 35.96
N ALA A 146 16.13 -15.12 36.04
CA ALA A 146 15.48 -16.19 35.29
C ALA A 146 14.73 -15.71 34.02
N ILE A 147 14.66 -14.39 33.82
CA ILE A 147 14.13 -13.73 32.62
C ILE A 147 15.27 -13.21 31.76
#